data_216fad760c886cd2a72bf32d5aa9f15e
#
_entry.id   216fad760c886cd2a72bf32d5aa9f15e
#
_cell.length_a   1.000
_cell.length_b   1.000
_cell.length_c   1.000
_cell.angle_alpha   90.00
_cell.angle_beta   90.00
_cell.angle_gamma   90.00
#
_symmetry.space_group_name_H-M   'P 1'
#
loop_
_entity.id
_entity.type
_entity.pdbx_description
1 polymer ?
#
loop_
_entity_poly.entity_id
_entity_poly.type
_entity_poly.pdbx_seq_one_letter_code
_entity_poly.pdbx_strand_id
1 'polypeptide(L)'
;MDEPVTEDIAPPETAEPPSRKPRRKPWLMLVLLLVVGLTGFFILHNRQKAVVAAAKTPPASPAVSISTAVVQQGNIGVYINALGSVSPLYTVTVKSRVDGQLMSVNYREGQMVKQGDLLAEIDPRPFEAQLAQAEGQYQRDKALLENANVDLNRYQIAYSKNAIPKQQLDTQVATVHQYEGIVKIDQAQIDNAKVQLAYCRITSPITGRVGLRLVDPGNIVHAADTNGMLVITQLQPINVLFSVAEDYLPQIRQQLRRGNRLTVDAFDRSQQTKLSSGALLTFDNEINTTTGTIKLKAIFPNNDSALFPNQFVNARLLVTTQRGVLLIPSVAIQRNAQDSFVYVVKPDQTVAMQNVSAGTTDGNVTAVEGVNAGDVIAVDGFDKLQNGVKVAVRGSSENRRNRT
;
A
#
# COMPACT_ATOMS: atom_id res chain seq x y z
N MET A 1 -8.66 -81.92 -12.07
CA MET A 1 -9.73 -82.59 -11.28
C MET A 1 -10.98 -81.91 -11.74
N ASP A 2 -11.42 -82.41 -12.71
CA ASP A 2 -12.40 -83.40 -13.09
C ASP A 2 -13.70 -82.76 -13.52
N GLU A 3 -13.87 -82.86 -14.76
CA GLU A 3 -15.13 -83.08 -15.49
C GLU A 3 -15.99 -84.17 -14.77
N PRO A 4 -17.16 -84.54 -15.19
CA PRO A 4 -17.71 -84.48 -16.56
C PRO A 4 -19.27 -84.36 -16.65
N VAL A 5 -19.79 -84.10 -17.86
CA VAL A 5 -20.44 -85.04 -18.75
C VAL A 5 -21.89 -85.35 -18.41
N THR A 6 -22.83 -85.30 -19.22
CA THR A 6 -23.38 -85.88 -20.40
C THR A 6 -24.88 -85.70 -20.49
N GLU A 7 -25.37 -85.51 -21.68
CA GLU A 7 -26.14 -86.40 -22.55
C GLU A 7 -27.63 -86.49 -22.23
N ASP A 8 -28.58 -86.55 -23.05
CA ASP A 8 -28.79 -86.79 -24.46
C ASP A 8 -30.29 -87.09 -24.63
N ILE A 9 -30.72 -87.10 -25.91
CA ILE A 9 -31.79 -87.93 -26.52
C ILE A 9 -33.17 -87.30 -26.76
N ALA A 10 -33.37 -87.14 -28.07
CA ALA A 10 -34.64 -87.09 -28.82
C ALA A 10 -35.21 -88.50 -29.03
N PRO A 11 -36.14 -88.73 -29.95
CA PRO A 11 -37.51 -88.31 -30.27
C PRO A 11 -38.51 -89.52 -30.11
N PRO A 12 -39.56 -89.86 -30.82
CA PRO A 12 -40.06 -89.63 -32.18
C PRO A 12 -41.61 -89.46 -32.35
N GLU A 13 -41.97 -88.97 -33.52
CA GLU A 13 -42.85 -89.55 -34.58
C GLU A 13 -44.27 -90.03 -34.32
N THR A 14 -45.27 -89.63 -35.06
CA THR A 14 -46.02 -90.29 -36.15
C THR A 14 -47.39 -89.64 -36.39
N ALA A 15 -47.66 -89.36 -37.57
CA ALA A 15 -48.39 -89.89 -38.74
C ALA A 15 -49.83 -89.39 -38.89
N GLU A 16 -50.05 -89.03 -40.10
CA GLU A 16 -51.14 -88.79 -41.06
C GLU A 16 -52.46 -89.58 -40.95
N PRO A 17 -53.44 -89.43 -41.91
CA PRO A 17 -53.96 -88.40 -42.82
C PRO A 17 -55.54 -88.45 -42.93
N PRO A 18 -56.27 -88.27 -44.04
CA PRO A 18 -56.56 -87.09 -44.90
C PRO A 18 -58.05 -86.82 -45.13
N SER A 19 -58.45 -85.76 -45.84
CA SER A 19 -59.48 -85.79 -46.91
C SER A 19 -59.85 -84.38 -47.47
N ARG A 20 -59.73 -84.33 -48.70
CA ARG A 20 -60.45 -83.82 -49.89
C ARG A 20 -61.45 -82.64 -49.80
N LYS A 21 -61.03 -81.53 -50.51
CA LYS A 21 -61.61 -80.69 -51.62
C LYS A 21 -63.11 -80.23 -51.51
N PRO A 22 -63.49 -79.02 -52.04
CA PRO A 22 -63.25 -78.67 -53.46
C PRO A 22 -63.01 -77.19 -53.83
N ARG A 23 -62.55 -76.93 -55.03
CA ARG A 23 -62.30 -75.77 -55.85
C ARG A 23 -63.24 -74.57 -55.71
N ARG A 24 -62.69 -73.38 -55.57
CA ARG A 24 -63.25 -72.14 -56.11
C ARG A 24 -62.15 -71.22 -56.61
N LYS A 25 -62.38 -70.63 -57.75
CA LYS A 25 -61.59 -69.83 -58.71
C LYS A 25 -60.52 -68.86 -58.11
N PRO A 26 -59.23 -68.97 -58.44
CA PRO A 26 -58.15 -68.21 -57.86
C PRO A 26 -57.95 -66.80 -58.48
N TRP A 27 -58.70 -66.35 -59.48
CA TRP A 27 -58.38 -65.08 -60.15
C TRP A 27 -58.89 -63.83 -59.42
N LEU A 28 -59.92 -63.86 -58.69
CA LEU A 28 -60.44 -62.69 -57.91
C LEU A 28 -59.59 -62.41 -56.72
N MET A 29 -58.94 -63.42 -56.10
CA MET A 29 -58.02 -63.18 -54.96
C MET A 29 -56.69 -62.54 -55.41
N LEU A 30 -56.23 -62.83 -56.63
CA LEU A 30 -55.01 -62.23 -57.13
C LEU A 30 -55.16 -60.74 -57.44
N VAL A 31 -56.32 -60.31 -57.92
CA VAL A 31 -56.57 -58.90 -58.17
C VAL A 31 -56.73 -58.12 -56.82
N LEU A 32 -57.38 -58.74 -55.84
CA LEU A 32 -57.52 -58.09 -54.48
C LEU A 32 -56.16 -57.97 -53.77
N LEU A 33 -55.26 -58.98 -53.88
CA LEU A 33 -53.93 -58.94 -53.35
C LEU A 33 -53.04 -57.88 -54.02
N LEU A 34 -53.24 -57.73 -55.39
CA LEU A 34 -52.47 -56.72 -56.11
C LEU A 34 -52.90 -55.29 -55.79
N VAL A 35 -54.20 -55.04 -55.56
CA VAL A 35 -54.70 -53.73 -55.16
C VAL A 35 -54.30 -53.41 -53.71
N VAL A 36 -54.36 -54.39 -52.77
CA VAL A 36 -53.89 -54.24 -51.43
C VAL A 36 -52.38 -54.06 -51.36
N GLY A 37 -51.61 -54.77 -52.20
CA GLY A 37 -50.15 -54.59 -52.27
C GLY A 37 -49.77 -53.23 -52.86
N LEU A 38 -50.48 -52.73 -53.88
CA LEU A 38 -50.21 -51.40 -54.45
C LEU A 38 -50.58 -50.24 -53.50
N THR A 39 -51.72 -50.35 -52.79
CA THR A 39 -52.13 -49.38 -51.81
C THR A 39 -51.20 -49.39 -50.57
N GLY A 40 -50.80 -50.59 -50.14
CA GLY A 40 -49.81 -50.76 -49.09
C GLY A 40 -48.42 -50.16 -49.44
N PHE A 41 -48.00 -50.45 -50.67
CA PHE A 41 -46.75 -49.90 -51.20
C PHE A 41 -46.78 -48.37 -51.33
N PHE A 42 -47.93 -47.79 -51.74
CA PHE A 42 -48.11 -46.34 -51.88
C PHE A 42 -48.18 -45.65 -50.54
N ILE A 43 -48.82 -46.27 -49.55
CA ILE A 43 -48.88 -45.76 -48.17
C ILE A 43 -47.48 -45.85 -47.49
N LEU A 44 -46.75 -46.96 -47.67
CA LEU A 44 -45.40 -47.10 -47.13
C LEU A 44 -44.41 -46.16 -47.83
N HIS A 45 -44.51 -45.99 -49.14
CA HIS A 45 -43.64 -45.08 -49.87
C HIS A 45 -43.89 -43.61 -49.57
N ASN A 46 -45.17 -43.19 -49.36
CA ASN A 46 -45.49 -41.84 -48.88
C ASN A 46 -45.13 -41.61 -47.41
N ARG A 47 -45.22 -42.64 -46.54
CA ARG A 47 -44.70 -42.53 -45.17
C ARG A 47 -43.19 -42.40 -45.10
N GLN A 48 -42.45 -43.07 -45.98
CA GLN A 48 -40.99 -42.91 -46.08
C GLN A 48 -40.59 -41.50 -46.54
N LYS A 49 -41.32 -40.91 -47.48
CA LYS A 49 -41.09 -39.51 -47.90
C LYS A 49 -41.43 -38.48 -46.83
N ALA A 50 -42.45 -38.70 -45.98
CA ALA A 50 -42.79 -37.84 -44.87
C ALA A 50 -41.79 -37.92 -43.70
N VAL A 51 -41.18 -39.08 -43.44
CA VAL A 51 -40.16 -39.27 -42.38
C VAL A 51 -38.80 -38.69 -42.80
N VAL A 52 -38.45 -38.71 -44.12
CA VAL A 52 -37.20 -38.11 -44.59
C VAL A 52 -37.28 -36.57 -44.70
N ALA A 53 -38.49 -35.98 -44.84
CA ALA A 53 -38.65 -34.53 -44.82
C ALA A 53 -38.61 -33.91 -43.39
N ALA A 54 -38.96 -34.70 -42.35
CA ALA A 54 -38.88 -34.25 -40.93
C ALA A 54 -37.49 -34.37 -40.28
N ALA A 55 -36.51 -35.00 -40.96
CA ALA A 55 -35.18 -35.27 -40.40
C ALA A 55 -34.07 -34.30 -40.88
N LYS A 56 -34.43 -33.13 -41.41
CA LYS A 56 -33.45 -32.12 -41.86
C LYS A 56 -33.47 -30.80 -41.08
N THR A 57 -33.90 -30.78 -39.83
CA THR A 57 -33.55 -29.71 -38.91
C THR A 57 -32.46 -30.27 -38.02
N PRO A 58 -31.18 -29.80 -38.10
CA PRO A 58 -30.17 -30.17 -37.11
C PRO A 58 -30.73 -29.80 -35.72
N PRO A 59 -30.57 -30.64 -34.72
CA PRO A 59 -30.96 -30.26 -33.38
C PRO A 59 -30.20 -28.95 -33.06
N ALA A 60 -30.94 -27.89 -32.76
CA ALA A 60 -30.34 -26.64 -32.29
C ALA A 60 -29.46 -27.00 -31.09
N SER A 61 -28.16 -26.92 -31.25
CA SER A 61 -27.24 -27.13 -30.14
C SER A 61 -27.74 -26.29 -28.95
N PRO A 62 -27.88 -26.86 -27.76
CA PRO A 62 -28.38 -26.11 -26.62
C PRO A 62 -27.51 -24.87 -26.44
N ALA A 63 -28.14 -23.69 -26.42
CA ALA A 63 -27.42 -22.43 -26.21
C ALA A 63 -26.67 -22.49 -24.91
N VAL A 64 -25.37 -22.17 -24.92
CA VAL A 64 -24.52 -22.16 -23.73
C VAL A 64 -24.95 -20.96 -22.87
N SER A 65 -25.32 -21.22 -21.62
CA SER A 65 -25.71 -20.14 -20.68
C SER A 65 -24.45 -19.45 -20.13
N ILE A 66 -24.33 -18.16 -20.38
CA ILE A 66 -23.17 -17.34 -19.99
C ILE A 66 -23.58 -16.07 -19.24
N SER A 67 -22.71 -15.58 -18.39
CA SER A 67 -22.76 -14.22 -17.86
C SER A 67 -21.97 -13.29 -18.76
N THR A 68 -22.37 -12.04 -18.87
CA THR A 68 -21.73 -11.06 -19.75
C THR A 68 -21.40 -9.77 -19.02
N ALA A 69 -20.42 -9.05 -19.52
CA ALA A 69 -20.12 -7.67 -19.13
C ALA A 69 -20.05 -6.79 -20.38
N VAL A 70 -20.33 -5.51 -20.20
CA VAL A 70 -20.23 -4.53 -21.28
C VAL A 70 -18.86 -3.86 -21.23
N VAL A 71 -18.18 -3.71 -22.35
CA VAL A 71 -16.94 -2.95 -22.49
C VAL A 71 -17.24 -1.48 -22.25
N GLN A 72 -16.61 -0.90 -21.23
CA GLN A 72 -16.82 0.49 -20.84
C GLN A 72 -15.55 1.31 -21.11
N GLN A 73 -15.73 2.54 -21.56
CA GLN A 73 -14.65 3.50 -21.62
C GLN A 73 -14.47 4.15 -20.24
N GLY A 74 -13.24 4.14 -19.73
CA GLY A 74 -12.96 4.66 -18.38
C GLY A 74 -11.52 5.05 -18.17
N ASN A 75 -11.17 5.30 -16.92
CA ASN A 75 -9.81 5.61 -16.51
C ASN A 75 -9.28 4.50 -15.61
N ILE A 76 -8.01 4.13 -15.78
CA ILE A 76 -7.36 3.11 -14.97
C ILE A 76 -6.01 3.63 -14.44
N GLY A 77 -5.75 3.39 -13.17
CA GLY A 77 -4.49 3.75 -12.53
C GLY A 77 -3.37 2.77 -12.86
N VAL A 78 -2.20 3.29 -13.17
CA VAL A 78 -0.97 2.50 -13.28
C VAL A 78 -0.26 2.54 -11.95
N TYR A 79 -0.27 1.43 -11.25
CA TYR A 79 0.27 1.32 -9.90
C TYR A 79 1.55 0.49 -9.87
N ILE A 80 2.46 0.90 -8.99
CA ILE A 80 3.61 0.09 -8.58
C ILE A 80 3.35 -0.35 -7.14
N ASN A 81 3.32 -1.65 -6.93
CA ASN A 81 3.18 -2.25 -5.60
C ASN A 81 4.57 -2.62 -5.06
N ALA A 82 4.83 -2.26 -3.82
CA ALA A 82 6.10 -2.53 -3.16
C ALA A 82 5.89 -2.80 -1.67
N LEU A 83 6.72 -3.66 -1.09
CA LEU A 83 6.79 -3.81 0.35
C LEU A 83 7.57 -2.65 0.94
N GLY A 84 7.03 -2.03 1.98
CA GLY A 84 7.65 -0.92 2.68
C GLY A 84 7.66 -1.11 4.18
N SER A 85 8.40 -0.24 4.85
CA SER A 85 8.42 -0.12 6.31
C SER A 85 8.12 1.32 6.71
N VAL A 86 7.34 1.46 7.77
CA VAL A 86 7.03 2.75 8.36
C VAL A 86 8.25 3.25 9.14
N SER A 87 8.64 4.48 8.89
CA SER A 87 9.76 5.14 9.56
C SER A 87 9.30 6.48 10.13
N PRO A 88 9.61 6.80 11.38
CA PRO A 88 9.28 8.11 11.91
C PRO A 88 10.04 9.22 11.18
N LEU A 89 9.51 10.45 11.23
CA LEU A 89 10.22 11.60 10.66
C LEU A 89 11.47 11.92 11.48
N TYR A 90 11.32 11.96 12.81
CA TYR A 90 12.42 12.12 13.77
C TYR A 90 12.24 11.15 14.93
N THR A 91 13.38 10.62 15.39
CA THR A 91 13.50 9.88 16.65
C THR A 91 14.64 10.50 17.44
N VAL A 92 14.36 10.97 18.64
CA VAL A 92 15.33 11.63 19.49
C VAL A 92 15.43 10.90 20.82
N THR A 93 16.62 10.43 21.16
CA THR A 93 16.94 9.96 22.51
C THR A 93 17.29 11.16 23.36
N VAL A 94 16.45 11.45 24.35
CA VAL A 94 16.67 12.53 25.30
C VAL A 94 17.67 12.07 26.36
N LYS A 95 18.74 12.85 26.52
CA LYS A 95 19.82 12.57 27.47
C LYS A 95 19.98 13.74 28.42
N SER A 96 20.50 13.48 29.63
CA SER A 96 21.01 14.54 30.49
C SER A 96 22.23 15.20 29.84
N ARG A 97 22.40 16.52 30.14
CA ARG A 97 23.61 17.27 29.76
C ARG A 97 24.46 17.60 30.98
N VAL A 98 23.92 17.31 32.18
CA VAL A 98 24.60 17.52 33.48
C VAL A 98 24.42 16.28 34.33
N ASP A 99 25.35 16.07 35.25
CA ASP A 99 25.28 14.97 36.20
C ASP A 99 24.45 15.40 37.42
N GLY A 100 23.62 14.50 37.95
CA GLY A 100 22.83 14.77 39.14
C GLY A 100 21.72 13.77 39.37
N GLN A 101 21.03 13.94 40.52
CA GLN A 101 19.88 13.10 40.85
C GLN A 101 18.64 13.57 40.12
N LEU A 102 17.92 12.62 39.49
CA LEU A 102 16.63 12.86 38.87
C LEU A 102 15.55 13.06 39.94
N MET A 103 15.04 14.28 40.09
CA MET A 103 14.08 14.63 41.14
C MET A 103 12.65 14.27 40.73
N SER A 104 12.28 14.57 39.48
CA SER A 104 10.92 14.36 38.97
C SER A 104 10.90 13.97 37.50
N VAL A 105 9.83 13.23 37.13
CA VAL A 105 9.47 12.91 35.75
C VAL A 105 8.04 13.39 35.50
N ASN A 106 7.87 14.30 34.56
CA ASN A 106 6.64 15.07 34.34
C ASN A 106 5.87 14.61 33.09
N TYR A 107 6.09 13.39 32.63
CA TYR A 107 5.38 12.78 31.51
C TYR A 107 4.86 11.39 31.88
N ARG A 108 3.91 10.89 31.09
CA ARG A 108 3.47 9.49 31.10
C ARG A 108 4.01 8.77 29.88
N GLU A 109 4.33 7.49 30.01
CA GLU A 109 4.72 6.64 28.91
C GLU A 109 3.62 6.61 27.84
N GLY A 110 4.00 6.72 26.58
CA GLY A 110 3.06 6.79 25.46
C GLY A 110 2.33 8.11 25.27
N GLN A 111 2.56 9.12 26.13
CA GLN A 111 1.96 10.45 26.02
C GLN A 111 2.50 11.21 24.80
N MET A 112 1.64 12.01 24.15
CA MET A 112 2.07 13.03 23.19
C MET A 112 2.58 14.27 23.95
N VAL A 113 3.78 14.72 23.62
CA VAL A 113 4.41 15.93 24.14
C VAL A 113 4.73 16.89 23.00
N LYS A 114 4.72 18.18 23.31
CA LYS A 114 5.11 19.25 22.41
C LYS A 114 6.58 19.62 22.62
N GLN A 115 7.20 20.16 21.59
CA GLN A 115 8.52 20.77 21.72
C GLN A 115 8.50 21.84 22.82
N GLY A 116 9.45 21.76 23.77
CA GLY A 116 9.57 22.65 24.92
C GLY A 116 8.87 22.18 26.21
N ASP A 117 8.01 21.14 26.12
CA ASP A 117 7.36 20.60 27.35
C ASP A 117 8.42 20.08 28.33
N LEU A 118 8.25 20.36 29.64
CA LEU A 118 9.12 19.86 30.67
C LEU A 118 8.91 18.36 30.87
N LEU A 119 9.96 17.58 30.67
CA LEU A 119 9.95 16.12 30.77
C LEU A 119 10.46 15.63 32.13
N ALA A 120 11.54 16.23 32.62
CA ALA A 120 12.17 15.78 33.83
C ALA A 120 12.98 16.93 34.46
N GLU A 121 13.27 16.80 35.75
CA GLU A 121 14.05 17.77 36.48
C GLU A 121 15.15 17.08 37.32
N ILE A 122 16.38 17.54 37.13
CA ILE A 122 17.56 17.13 37.88
C ILE A 122 17.70 18.08 39.06
N ASP A 123 18.26 17.65 40.19
CA ASP A 123 18.51 18.48 41.37
C ASP A 123 19.27 19.78 41.02
N PRO A 124 18.62 20.94 41.06
CA PRO A 124 19.23 22.21 40.67
C PRO A 124 20.15 22.79 41.73
N ARG A 125 20.04 22.36 43.02
CA ARG A 125 20.71 22.98 44.17
C ARG A 125 22.22 23.12 44.01
N PRO A 126 22.98 22.14 43.52
CA PRO A 126 24.42 22.31 43.31
C PRO A 126 24.74 23.41 42.26
N PHE A 127 23.93 23.51 41.20
CA PHE A 127 24.10 24.50 40.13
C PHE A 127 23.65 25.90 40.55
N GLU A 128 22.62 26.02 41.40
CA GLU A 128 22.20 27.27 42.02
C GLU A 128 23.31 27.80 42.95
N ALA A 129 23.96 26.94 43.73
CA ALA A 129 25.09 27.32 44.56
C ALA A 129 26.30 27.80 43.72
N GLN A 130 26.58 27.15 42.59
CA GLN A 130 27.62 27.59 41.66
C GLN A 130 27.31 28.94 41.03
N LEU A 131 26.05 29.17 40.64
CA LEU A 131 25.60 30.47 40.14
C LEU A 131 25.77 31.57 41.18
N ALA A 132 25.31 31.33 42.41
CA ALA A 132 25.45 32.29 43.49
C ALA A 132 26.93 32.62 43.82
N GLN A 133 27.82 31.62 43.73
CA GLN A 133 29.26 31.83 43.89
C GLN A 133 29.82 32.71 42.77
N ALA A 134 29.47 32.46 41.51
CA ALA A 134 29.92 33.26 40.36
C ALA A 134 29.38 34.70 40.43
N GLU A 135 28.13 34.87 40.84
CA GLU A 135 27.52 36.21 41.06
C GLU A 135 28.22 36.99 42.18
N GLY A 136 28.57 36.30 43.28
CA GLY A 136 29.34 36.94 44.39
C GLY A 136 30.72 37.39 43.95
N GLN A 137 31.41 36.56 43.13
CA GLN A 137 32.72 36.90 42.55
C GLN A 137 32.61 38.14 41.64
N TYR A 138 31.64 38.15 40.75
CA TYR A 138 31.37 39.30 39.86
C TYR A 138 31.10 40.57 40.62
N GLN A 139 30.29 40.54 41.67
CA GLN A 139 29.98 41.71 42.49
C GLN A 139 31.22 42.29 43.20
N ARG A 140 32.11 41.43 43.73
CA ARG A 140 33.37 41.83 44.32
C ARG A 140 34.26 42.57 43.32
N ASP A 141 34.44 41.97 42.14
CA ASP A 141 35.42 42.46 41.14
C ASP A 141 34.85 43.68 40.39
N LYS A 142 33.54 43.76 40.25
CA LYS A 142 32.86 44.96 39.77
C LYS A 142 33.09 46.14 40.73
N ALA A 143 33.01 45.93 42.06
CA ALA A 143 33.30 47.00 43.04
C ALA A 143 34.78 47.47 42.98
N LEU A 144 35.71 46.54 42.69
CA LEU A 144 37.12 46.90 42.49
C LEU A 144 37.31 47.73 41.21
N LEU A 145 36.60 47.40 40.12
CA LEU A 145 36.60 48.17 38.87
C LEU A 145 36.00 49.58 39.08
N GLU A 146 34.91 49.67 39.80
CA GLU A 146 34.29 50.98 40.16
C GLU A 146 35.26 51.86 40.96
N ASN A 147 35.94 51.29 41.95
CA ASN A 147 36.96 52.01 42.72
C ASN A 147 38.13 52.44 41.83
N ALA A 148 38.65 51.53 40.99
CA ALA A 148 39.73 51.86 40.06
C ALA A 148 39.37 52.99 39.08
N ASN A 149 38.12 53.05 38.62
CA ASN A 149 37.61 54.16 37.80
C ASN A 149 37.50 55.48 38.57
N VAL A 150 37.09 55.45 39.81
CA VAL A 150 37.11 56.65 40.71
C VAL A 150 38.52 57.18 40.86
N ASP A 151 39.49 56.30 41.10
CA ASP A 151 40.90 56.67 41.20
C ASP A 151 41.46 57.13 39.86
N LEU A 152 41.14 56.54 38.74
CA LEU A 152 41.52 57.04 37.42
C LEU A 152 41.07 58.44 37.18
N ASN A 153 39.80 58.80 37.54
CA ASN A 153 39.29 60.16 37.45
C ASN A 153 40.11 61.12 38.31
N ARG A 154 40.44 60.73 39.55
CA ARG A 154 41.31 61.50 40.42
C ARG A 154 42.71 61.75 39.85
N TYR A 155 43.33 60.71 39.28
CA TYR A 155 44.63 60.83 38.65
C TYR A 155 44.61 61.65 37.36
N GLN A 156 43.54 61.59 36.58
CA GLN A 156 43.33 62.47 35.43
C GLN A 156 43.28 63.94 35.80
N ILE A 157 42.53 64.28 36.90
CA ILE A 157 42.45 65.66 37.41
C ILE A 157 43.84 66.09 37.99
N ALA A 158 44.57 65.24 38.67
CA ALA A 158 45.88 65.59 39.22
C ALA A 158 46.90 65.81 38.14
N TYR A 159 46.91 64.99 37.11
CA TYR A 159 47.80 65.10 35.94
C TYR A 159 47.49 66.36 35.10
N SER A 160 46.26 66.77 34.94
CA SER A 160 45.90 68.03 34.25
C SER A 160 46.39 69.26 35.02
N LYS A 161 46.64 69.14 36.30
CA LYS A 161 47.21 70.18 37.14
C LYS A 161 48.76 70.03 37.29
N ASN A 162 49.40 69.17 36.54
CA ASN A 162 50.84 68.83 36.65
C ASN A 162 51.26 68.36 38.10
N ALA A 163 50.36 67.75 38.85
CA ALA A 163 50.62 67.32 40.19
C ALA A 163 51.22 65.91 40.31
N ILE A 164 51.15 65.09 39.21
CA ILE A 164 51.64 63.73 39.14
C ILE A 164 52.38 63.49 37.83
N PRO A 165 53.36 62.51 37.76
CA PRO A 165 53.99 62.08 36.54
C PRO A 165 53.02 61.27 35.64
N LYS A 166 53.18 61.33 34.34
CA LYS A 166 52.40 60.56 33.36
C LYS A 166 52.39 59.07 33.63
N GLN A 167 53.54 58.53 34.10
CA GLN A 167 53.66 57.11 34.45
C GLN A 167 52.62 56.61 35.45
N GLN A 168 52.25 57.41 36.44
CA GLN A 168 51.24 57.05 37.43
C GLN A 168 49.85 57.00 36.78
N LEU A 169 49.53 57.93 35.90
CA LEU A 169 48.25 57.90 35.16
C LEU A 169 48.20 56.68 34.25
N ASP A 170 49.24 56.39 33.45
CA ASP A 170 49.29 55.27 32.55
C ASP A 170 49.15 53.91 33.34
N THR A 171 49.76 53.79 34.51
CA THR A 171 49.59 52.63 35.40
C THR A 171 48.15 52.47 35.86
N GLN A 172 47.46 53.58 36.23
CA GLN A 172 46.07 53.50 36.65
C GLN A 172 45.15 53.13 35.51
N VAL A 173 45.39 53.64 34.27
CA VAL A 173 44.65 53.20 33.09
C VAL A 173 44.83 51.69 32.86
N ALA A 174 46.05 51.18 32.97
CA ALA A 174 46.29 49.73 32.85
C ALA A 174 45.57 48.91 33.93
N THR A 175 45.46 49.44 35.18
CA THR A 175 44.74 48.82 36.28
C THR A 175 43.25 48.76 36.01
N VAL A 176 42.62 49.82 35.43
CA VAL A 176 41.22 49.81 35.02
C VAL A 176 40.98 48.76 33.94
N HIS A 177 41.79 48.72 32.92
CA HIS A 177 41.69 47.69 31.87
C HIS A 177 41.89 46.26 32.40
N GLN A 178 42.73 46.06 33.39
CA GLN A 178 42.89 44.76 34.06
C GLN A 178 41.55 44.35 34.74
N TYR A 179 40.93 45.25 35.55
CA TYR A 179 39.68 44.94 36.19
C TYR A 179 38.51 44.81 35.23
N GLU A 180 38.45 45.55 34.11
CA GLU A 180 37.50 45.37 33.03
C GLU A 180 37.61 43.94 32.44
N GLY A 181 38.81 43.46 32.24
CA GLY A 181 39.10 42.10 31.81
C GLY A 181 38.59 41.02 32.78
N ILE A 182 38.81 41.26 34.09
CA ILE A 182 38.37 40.35 35.17
C ILE A 182 36.83 40.30 35.23
N VAL A 183 36.15 41.45 35.27
CA VAL A 183 34.69 41.53 35.28
C VAL A 183 34.06 40.83 34.08
N LYS A 184 34.70 40.93 32.91
CA LYS A 184 34.26 40.21 31.73
C LYS A 184 34.39 38.67 31.85
N ILE A 185 35.46 38.19 32.50
CA ILE A 185 35.64 36.77 32.81
C ILE A 185 34.58 36.27 33.77
N ASP A 186 34.30 37.03 34.83
CA ASP A 186 33.27 36.68 35.82
C ASP A 186 31.88 36.63 35.20
N GLN A 187 31.54 37.57 34.31
CA GLN A 187 30.29 37.54 33.57
C GLN A 187 30.14 36.27 32.76
N ALA A 188 31.23 35.81 32.09
CA ALA A 188 31.23 34.55 31.34
C ALA A 188 31.02 33.32 32.27
N GLN A 189 31.55 33.37 33.52
CA GLN A 189 31.32 32.33 34.53
C GLN A 189 29.86 32.28 34.97
N ILE A 190 29.21 33.44 35.20
CA ILE A 190 27.78 33.54 35.49
C ILE A 190 26.98 32.93 34.33
N ASP A 191 27.27 33.29 33.09
CA ASP A 191 26.54 32.80 31.93
C ASP A 191 26.69 31.26 31.76
N ASN A 192 27.89 30.73 32.02
CA ASN A 192 28.12 29.28 32.06
C ASN A 192 27.31 28.58 33.17
N ALA A 193 27.30 29.12 34.38
CA ALA A 193 26.52 28.58 35.51
C ALA A 193 25.01 28.60 35.21
N LYS A 194 24.49 29.67 34.56
CA LYS A 194 23.11 29.75 34.09
C LYS A 194 22.76 28.69 33.06
N VAL A 195 23.65 28.41 32.10
CA VAL A 195 23.47 27.36 31.10
C VAL A 195 23.40 25.97 31.76
N GLN A 196 24.27 25.69 32.72
CA GLN A 196 24.26 24.41 33.46
C GLN A 196 22.96 24.27 34.29
N LEU A 197 22.53 25.32 34.97
CA LEU A 197 21.25 25.34 35.70
C LEU A 197 20.07 25.10 34.73
N ALA A 198 20.08 25.71 33.54
CA ALA A 198 19.05 25.49 32.54
C ALA A 198 18.99 24.03 32.07
N TYR A 199 20.13 23.34 32.04
CA TYR A 199 20.21 21.91 31.68
C TYR A 199 19.62 20.98 32.75
N CYS A 200 19.42 21.44 33.98
CA CYS A 200 18.69 20.69 35.01
C CYS A 200 17.23 20.47 34.62
N ARG A 201 16.66 21.36 33.83
CA ARG A 201 15.28 21.24 33.30
C ARG A 201 15.30 20.61 31.91
N ILE A 202 14.98 19.33 31.85
CA ILE A 202 15.01 18.56 30.63
C ILE A 202 13.69 18.76 29.90
N THR A 203 13.74 19.38 28.71
CA THR A 203 12.57 19.67 27.88
C THR A 203 12.58 18.85 26.62
N SER A 204 11.40 18.66 26.01
CA SER A 204 11.26 17.93 24.75
C SER A 204 11.89 18.71 23.60
N PRO A 205 12.83 18.12 22.82
CA PRO A 205 13.42 18.77 21.67
C PRO A 205 12.50 18.77 20.44
N ILE A 206 11.50 17.87 20.40
CA ILE A 206 10.56 17.70 19.29
C ILE A 206 9.13 17.48 19.81
N THR A 207 8.14 17.73 18.95
CA THR A 207 6.77 17.26 19.19
C THR A 207 6.66 15.80 18.77
N GLY A 208 6.21 14.91 19.68
CA GLY A 208 6.14 13.49 19.38
C GLY A 208 5.58 12.66 20.55
N ARG A 209 5.56 11.35 20.36
CA ARG A 209 5.13 10.40 21.39
C ARG A 209 6.33 9.93 22.21
N VAL A 210 6.19 10.00 23.52
CA VAL A 210 7.18 9.48 24.46
C VAL A 210 7.14 7.94 24.45
N GLY A 211 8.30 7.32 24.43
CA GLY A 211 8.47 5.87 24.58
C GLY A 211 8.38 5.41 26.04
N LEU A 212 8.93 4.24 26.31
CA LEU A 212 9.07 3.72 27.66
C LEU A 212 10.13 4.52 28.43
N ARG A 213 9.94 4.62 29.72
CA ARG A 213 10.90 5.27 30.63
C ARG A 213 12.09 4.36 30.87
N LEU A 214 13.29 4.89 30.74
CA LEU A 214 14.53 4.15 30.92
C LEU A 214 15.19 4.41 32.28
N VAL A 215 14.80 5.52 32.95
CA VAL A 215 15.37 5.93 34.24
C VAL A 215 14.26 6.44 35.16
N ASP A 216 14.28 6.01 36.42
CA ASP A 216 13.28 6.36 37.42
C ASP A 216 13.72 7.58 38.29
N PRO A 217 12.78 8.37 38.83
CA PRO A 217 13.07 9.39 39.84
C PRO A 217 13.84 8.79 41.01
N GLY A 218 14.81 9.55 41.52
CA GLY A 218 15.72 9.08 42.56
C GLY A 218 17.06 8.55 42.06
N ASN A 219 17.14 8.11 40.82
CA ASN A 219 18.40 7.67 40.22
C ASN A 219 19.34 8.84 39.93
N ILE A 220 20.63 8.57 39.96
CA ILE A 220 21.65 9.49 39.46
C ILE A 220 21.81 9.27 37.97
N VAL A 221 21.73 10.36 37.21
CA VAL A 221 21.98 10.37 35.75
C VAL A 221 23.28 11.08 35.43
N HIS A 222 23.96 10.65 34.40
CA HIS A 222 25.20 11.23 33.94
C HIS A 222 25.09 11.75 32.52
N ALA A 223 25.78 12.83 32.20
CA ALA A 223 25.87 13.37 30.83
C ALA A 223 26.51 12.36 29.84
N ALA A 224 27.35 11.47 30.36
CA ALA A 224 28.01 10.43 29.59
C ALA A 224 27.16 9.15 29.37
N ASP A 225 25.95 9.05 29.92
CA ASP A 225 25.09 7.87 29.77
C ASP A 225 24.72 7.62 28.31
N THR A 226 24.98 6.40 27.85
CA THR A 226 24.75 6.01 26.45
C THR A 226 23.28 5.80 26.13
N ASN A 227 22.52 5.24 27.07
CA ASN A 227 21.14 4.80 26.83
C ASN A 227 20.10 5.94 26.83
N GLY A 228 20.44 7.10 27.42
CA GLY A 228 19.49 8.22 27.60
C GLY A 228 18.43 7.94 28.64
N MET A 229 17.49 8.87 28.80
CA MET A 229 16.41 8.81 29.78
C MET A 229 15.09 8.32 29.18
N LEU A 230 14.82 8.69 27.93
CA LEU A 230 13.64 8.31 27.16
C LEU A 230 13.89 8.55 25.67
N VAL A 231 13.03 7.96 24.86
CA VAL A 231 13.02 8.17 23.40
C VAL A 231 11.73 8.87 23.02
N ILE A 232 11.81 9.94 22.23
CA ILE A 232 10.64 10.63 21.66
C ILE A 232 10.63 10.38 20.16
N THR A 233 9.48 9.96 19.65
CA THR A 233 9.30 9.63 18.24
C THR A 233 8.19 10.48 17.64
N GLN A 234 8.50 11.18 16.56
CA GLN A 234 7.50 11.94 15.83
C GLN A 234 6.68 10.98 14.94
N LEU A 235 5.38 10.87 15.24
CA LEU A 235 4.45 10.00 14.53
C LEU A 235 3.61 10.75 13.49
N GLN A 236 3.53 12.07 13.60
CA GLN A 236 2.69 12.94 12.79
C GLN A 236 3.50 14.16 12.31
N PRO A 237 3.80 14.26 11.01
CA PRO A 237 3.65 13.22 9.97
C PRO A 237 4.64 12.05 10.14
N ILE A 238 4.40 10.96 9.40
CA ILE A 238 5.25 9.77 9.41
C ILE A 238 5.66 9.39 7.98
N ASN A 239 6.76 8.71 7.81
CA ASN A 239 7.25 8.27 6.51
C ASN A 239 7.00 6.78 6.29
N VAL A 240 6.91 6.39 5.02
CA VAL A 240 7.03 5.00 4.57
C VAL A 240 8.21 4.93 3.60
N LEU A 241 9.13 4.03 3.87
CA LEU A 241 10.26 3.70 3.01
C LEU A 241 9.91 2.40 2.28
N PHE A 242 10.00 2.38 0.96
CA PHE A 242 9.74 1.20 0.14
C PHE A 242 10.67 1.15 -1.05
N SER A 243 10.97 -0.04 -1.56
CA SER A 243 11.87 -0.25 -2.67
C SER A 243 11.13 -0.68 -3.92
N VAL A 244 11.48 -0.09 -5.05
CA VAL A 244 10.93 -0.46 -6.37
C VAL A 244 12.07 -0.79 -7.32
N ALA A 245 11.80 -1.60 -8.35
CA ALA A 245 12.79 -1.91 -9.39
C ALA A 245 13.25 -0.63 -10.10
N GLU A 246 14.52 -0.55 -10.45
CA GLU A 246 15.13 0.62 -11.10
C GLU A 246 14.47 0.97 -12.44
N ASP A 247 13.88 -0.02 -13.13
CA ASP A 247 13.17 0.13 -14.39
C ASP A 247 12.01 1.15 -14.31
N TYR A 248 11.42 1.33 -13.13
CA TYR A 248 10.36 2.31 -12.92
C TYR A 248 10.87 3.73 -12.70
N LEU A 249 12.16 3.92 -12.42
CA LEU A 249 12.74 5.22 -12.08
C LEU A 249 12.56 6.28 -13.18
N PRO A 250 12.77 5.97 -14.49
CA PRO A 250 12.57 6.95 -15.54
C PRO A 250 11.14 7.50 -15.57
N GLN A 251 10.14 6.62 -15.41
CA GLN A 251 8.73 6.99 -15.39
C GLN A 251 8.37 7.86 -14.18
N ILE A 252 8.83 7.47 -12.98
CA ILE A 252 8.63 8.24 -11.74
C ILE A 252 9.25 9.64 -11.88
N ARG A 253 10.50 9.72 -12.35
CA ARG A 253 11.21 10.99 -12.55
C ARG A 253 10.50 11.90 -13.56
N GLN A 254 9.96 11.34 -14.63
CA GLN A 254 9.21 12.09 -15.63
C GLN A 254 7.97 12.76 -15.01
N GLN A 255 7.22 12.03 -14.18
CA GLN A 255 6.04 12.59 -13.51
C GLN A 255 6.40 13.68 -12.50
N LEU A 256 7.45 13.47 -11.70
CA LEU A 256 7.92 14.48 -10.74
C LEU A 256 8.42 15.74 -11.44
N ARG A 257 9.12 15.63 -12.58
CA ARG A 257 9.57 16.79 -13.39
C ARG A 257 8.40 17.60 -13.95
N ARG A 258 7.24 16.96 -14.19
CA ARG A 258 5.99 17.64 -14.61
C ARG A 258 5.27 18.33 -13.45
N GLY A 259 5.81 18.26 -12.23
CA GLY A 259 5.20 18.83 -11.03
C GLY A 259 4.05 17.99 -10.47
N ASN A 260 3.83 16.76 -10.93
CA ASN A 260 2.79 15.91 -10.44
C ASN A 260 3.13 15.38 -9.04
N ARG A 261 2.17 15.47 -8.12
CA ARG A 261 2.26 14.79 -6.83
C ARG A 261 1.81 13.35 -7.01
N LEU A 262 2.73 12.40 -6.77
CA LEU A 262 2.42 10.98 -6.88
C LEU A 262 1.84 10.50 -5.55
N THR A 263 0.61 10.03 -5.59
CA THR A 263 -0.08 9.48 -4.42
C THR A 263 0.45 8.10 -4.08
N VAL A 264 0.66 7.86 -2.79
CA VAL A 264 1.05 6.55 -2.25
C VAL A 264 0.01 6.13 -1.23
N ASP A 265 -0.60 4.99 -1.46
CA ASP A 265 -1.49 4.36 -0.50
C ASP A 265 -0.74 3.28 0.28
N ALA A 266 -0.89 3.28 1.59
CA ALA A 266 -0.36 2.24 2.46
C ALA A 266 -1.48 1.26 2.84
N PHE A 267 -1.24 -0.01 2.60
CA PHE A 267 -2.15 -1.11 2.93
C PHE A 267 -1.55 -1.99 4.02
N ASP A 268 -2.42 -2.72 4.68
CA ASP A 268 -2.04 -3.74 5.63
C ASP A 268 -1.27 -4.90 4.96
N ARG A 269 -0.81 -5.85 5.77
CA ARG A 269 -0.05 -7.01 5.28
C ARG A 269 -0.86 -7.88 4.32
N SER A 270 -2.17 -7.94 4.48
CA SER A 270 -3.10 -8.71 3.63
C SER A 270 -3.44 -7.99 2.31
N GLN A 271 -3.05 -6.74 2.14
CA GLN A 271 -3.37 -5.84 1.01
C GLN A 271 -4.88 -5.57 0.85
N GLN A 272 -5.67 -5.84 1.88
CA GLN A 272 -7.12 -5.64 1.84
C GLN A 272 -7.55 -4.31 2.44
N THR A 273 -6.92 -3.91 3.56
CA THR A 273 -7.28 -2.70 4.27
C THR A 273 -6.31 -1.58 3.97
N LYS A 274 -6.83 -0.50 3.41
CA LYS A 274 -6.06 0.74 3.25
C LYS A 274 -5.92 1.42 4.60
N LEU A 275 -4.68 1.55 5.07
CA LEU A 275 -4.35 2.17 6.35
C LEU A 275 -4.28 3.69 6.24
N SER A 276 -3.65 4.22 5.19
CA SER A 276 -3.48 5.67 5.01
C SER A 276 -3.15 6.01 3.57
N SER A 277 -3.33 7.29 3.22
CA SER A 277 -2.89 7.87 1.95
C SER A 277 -1.88 8.97 2.20
N GLY A 278 -0.83 8.97 1.43
CA GLY A 278 0.24 9.94 1.48
C GLY A 278 0.71 10.36 0.09
N ALA A 279 1.86 11.00 0.04
CA ALA A 279 2.48 11.46 -1.20
C ALA A 279 3.95 11.05 -1.24
N LEU A 280 4.44 10.72 -2.42
CA LEU A 280 5.86 10.51 -2.65
C LEU A 280 6.62 11.81 -2.35
N LEU A 281 7.57 11.74 -1.43
CA LEU A 281 8.41 12.87 -1.03
C LEU A 281 9.66 12.94 -1.87
N THR A 282 10.38 11.83 -1.97
CA THR A 282 11.66 11.73 -2.70
C THR A 282 12.02 10.27 -2.98
N PHE A 283 13.04 10.09 -3.77
CA PHE A 283 13.73 8.81 -3.96
C PHE A 283 15.21 8.96 -3.56
N ASP A 284 15.85 7.84 -3.28
CA ASP A 284 17.27 7.79 -2.91
C ASP A 284 18.16 8.26 -4.08
N ASN A 285 19.39 8.66 -3.77
CA ASN A 285 20.36 9.12 -4.76
C ASN A 285 21.18 7.97 -5.38
N GLU A 286 21.04 6.75 -4.84
CA GLU A 286 21.74 5.56 -5.33
C GLU A 286 20.79 4.36 -5.51
N ILE A 287 21.19 3.47 -6.40
CA ILE A 287 20.50 2.21 -6.66
C ILE A 287 21.25 1.12 -5.87
N ASN A 288 20.51 0.26 -5.19
CA ASN A 288 21.07 -0.92 -4.58
C ASN A 288 21.42 -1.92 -5.69
N THR A 289 22.71 -2.04 -6.00
CA THR A 289 23.23 -2.88 -7.09
C THR A 289 23.04 -4.38 -6.86
N THR A 290 22.87 -4.81 -5.59
CA THR A 290 22.64 -6.21 -5.26
C THR A 290 21.22 -6.66 -5.63
N THR A 291 20.25 -5.75 -5.53
CA THR A 291 18.83 -6.05 -5.75
C THR A 291 18.24 -5.37 -6.97
N GLY A 292 18.98 -4.46 -7.65
CA GLY A 292 18.46 -3.67 -8.77
C GLY A 292 17.31 -2.77 -8.37
N THR A 293 17.27 -2.27 -7.13
CA THR A 293 16.15 -1.48 -6.62
C THR A 293 16.58 -0.11 -6.15
N ILE A 294 15.65 0.84 -6.20
CA ILE A 294 15.80 2.18 -5.62
C ILE A 294 14.81 2.37 -4.48
N LYS A 295 15.28 3.00 -3.38
CA LYS A 295 14.42 3.34 -2.25
C LYS A 295 13.63 4.61 -2.53
N LEU A 296 12.36 4.56 -2.20
CA LEU A 296 11.43 5.69 -2.26
C LEU A 296 10.98 6.03 -0.84
N LYS A 297 10.76 7.30 -0.59
CA LYS A 297 10.22 7.82 0.67
C LYS A 297 8.93 8.56 0.39
N ALA A 298 7.85 8.11 1.02
CA ALA A 298 6.56 8.80 1.00
C ALA A 298 6.22 9.34 2.40
N ILE A 299 5.51 10.46 2.45
CA ILE A 299 5.07 11.11 3.67
C ILE A 299 3.56 10.96 3.84
N PHE A 300 3.13 10.62 5.06
CA PHE A 300 1.74 10.38 5.44
C PHE A 300 1.36 11.28 6.62
N PRO A 301 0.17 11.88 6.64
CA PRO A 301 -0.28 12.71 7.77
C PRO A 301 -0.39 11.95 9.08
N ASN A 302 -0.89 10.71 9.04
CA ASN A 302 -1.05 9.78 10.17
C ASN A 302 -1.84 10.35 11.35
N ASN A 303 -2.90 11.13 11.10
CA ASN A 303 -3.70 11.80 12.13
C ASN A 303 -4.45 10.81 13.02
N ASP A 304 -4.78 9.65 12.50
CA ASP A 304 -5.45 8.53 13.18
C ASP A 304 -4.47 7.57 13.86
N SER A 305 -3.15 7.80 13.72
CA SER A 305 -2.09 6.93 14.22
C SER A 305 -2.19 5.47 13.73
N ALA A 306 -2.74 5.25 12.55
CA ALA A 306 -2.87 3.93 11.92
C ALA A 306 -1.52 3.33 11.50
N LEU A 307 -0.53 4.19 11.23
CA LEU A 307 0.83 3.78 10.88
C LEU A 307 1.74 3.87 12.11
N PHE A 308 2.43 2.78 12.41
CA PHE A 308 3.32 2.67 13.55
C PHE A 308 4.78 2.47 13.10
N PRO A 309 5.77 3.07 13.78
CA PRO A 309 7.19 2.89 13.46
C PRO A 309 7.58 1.41 13.34
N ASN A 310 8.40 1.08 12.36
CA ASN A 310 8.86 -0.27 12.02
C ASN A 310 7.76 -1.25 11.58
N GLN A 311 6.51 -0.80 11.41
CA GLN A 311 5.45 -1.61 10.83
C GLN A 311 5.73 -1.87 9.34
N PHE A 312 5.55 -3.12 8.89
CA PHE A 312 5.54 -3.44 7.46
C PHE A 312 4.20 -3.10 6.84
N VAL A 313 4.26 -2.47 5.69
CA VAL A 313 3.08 -2.06 4.91
C VAL A 313 3.31 -2.38 3.44
N ASN A 314 2.22 -2.60 2.71
CA ASN A 314 2.27 -2.66 1.25
C ASN A 314 2.02 -1.24 0.72
N ALA A 315 3.03 -0.65 0.11
CA ALA A 315 2.94 0.66 -0.53
C ALA A 315 2.47 0.49 -1.97
N ARG A 316 1.44 1.24 -2.34
CA ARG A 316 0.87 1.27 -3.69
C ARG A 316 1.04 2.67 -4.26
N LEU A 317 2.02 2.85 -5.14
CA LEU A 317 2.36 4.12 -5.77
C LEU A 317 1.57 4.29 -7.06
N LEU A 318 0.71 5.29 -7.15
CA LEU A 318 0.04 5.69 -8.38
C LEU A 318 1.01 6.54 -9.22
N VAL A 319 1.52 5.97 -10.31
CA VAL A 319 2.47 6.64 -11.19
C VAL A 319 1.76 7.52 -12.23
N THR A 320 0.71 6.98 -12.85
CA THR A 320 -0.09 7.71 -13.84
C THR A 320 -1.49 7.12 -13.93
N THR A 321 -2.40 7.88 -14.53
CA THR A 321 -3.75 7.39 -14.85
C THR A 321 -3.91 7.41 -16.36
N GLN A 322 -4.14 6.25 -16.96
CA GLN A 322 -4.53 6.13 -18.35
C GLN A 322 -5.99 6.52 -18.49
N ARG A 323 -6.28 7.48 -19.35
CA ARG A 323 -7.63 8.03 -19.52
C ARG A 323 -8.26 7.58 -20.82
N GLY A 324 -9.57 7.32 -20.79
CA GLY A 324 -10.34 7.01 -21.99
C GLY A 324 -10.02 5.64 -22.59
N VAL A 325 -9.45 4.72 -21.81
CA VAL A 325 -9.15 3.35 -22.25
C VAL A 325 -10.38 2.45 -22.11
N LEU A 326 -10.41 1.37 -22.90
CA LEU A 326 -11.49 0.38 -22.82
C LEU A 326 -11.21 -0.58 -21.67
N LEU A 327 -12.17 -0.74 -20.80
CA LEU A 327 -12.09 -1.51 -19.56
C LEU A 327 -13.00 -2.72 -19.63
N ILE A 328 -12.44 -3.87 -19.26
CA ILE A 328 -13.19 -5.13 -19.15
C ILE A 328 -12.84 -5.84 -17.84
N PRO A 329 -13.73 -6.71 -17.32
CA PRO A 329 -13.36 -7.60 -16.23
C PRO A 329 -12.18 -8.49 -16.62
N SER A 330 -11.17 -8.58 -15.76
CA SER A 330 -9.95 -9.35 -16.03
C SER A 330 -10.22 -10.84 -16.30
N VAL A 331 -11.30 -11.37 -15.70
CA VAL A 331 -11.75 -12.76 -15.90
C VAL A 331 -12.22 -13.04 -17.33
N ALA A 332 -12.62 -12.01 -18.09
CA ALA A 332 -13.06 -12.19 -19.49
C ALA A 332 -11.92 -12.48 -20.45
N ILE A 333 -10.68 -12.17 -20.07
CA ILE A 333 -9.50 -12.35 -20.91
C ILE A 333 -9.07 -13.82 -20.87
N GLN A 334 -9.15 -14.46 -22.04
CA GLN A 334 -8.63 -15.80 -22.22
C GLN A 334 -7.28 -15.74 -22.93
N ARG A 335 -6.42 -16.72 -22.66
CA ARG A 335 -5.09 -16.80 -23.28
C ARG A 335 -4.91 -18.16 -23.95
N ASN A 336 -4.41 -18.14 -25.15
CA ASN A 336 -3.87 -19.33 -25.82
C ASN A 336 -2.34 -19.25 -25.85
N ALA A 337 -1.69 -20.18 -26.57
CA ALA A 337 -0.22 -20.22 -26.60
C ALA A 337 0.43 -19.00 -27.28
N GLN A 338 -0.30 -18.19 -28.02
CA GLN A 338 0.22 -17.09 -28.84
C GLN A 338 -0.40 -15.74 -28.49
N ASP A 339 -1.72 -15.70 -28.20
CA ASP A 339 -2.49 -14.45 -28.08
C ASP A 339 -3.43 -14.44 -26.86
N SER A 340 -3.82 -13.23 -26.47
CA SER A 340 -4.96 -13.00 -25.57
C SER A 340 -6.19 -12.66 -26.39
N PHE A 341 -7.35 -13.19 -25.98
CA PHE A 341 -8.61 -12.95 -26.68
C PHE A 341 -9.79 -12.88 -25.73
N VAL A 342 -10.89 -12.36 -26.22
CA VAL A 342 -12.18 -12.33 -25.52
C VAL A 342 -13.26 -12.92 -26.45
N TYR A 343 -14.35 -13.40 -25.85
CA TYR A 343 -15.54 -13.78 -26.60
C TYR A 343 -16.52 -12.63 -26.62
N VAL A 344 -16.72 -12.01 -27.80
CA VAL A 344 -17.71 -10.95 -28.01
C VAL A 344 -19.02 -11.58 -28.41
N VAL A 345 -20.11 -11.21 -27.73
CA VAL A 345 -21.47 -11.67 -28.03
C VAL A 345 -22.07 -10.76 -29.09
N LYS A 346 -22.43 -11.35 -30.23
CA LYS A 346 -23.08 -10.63 -31.34
C LYS A 346 -24.59 -10.47 -31.12
N PRO A 347 -25.25 -9.56 -31.86
CA PRO A 347 -26.70 -9.36 -31.78
C PRO A 347 -27.53 -10.62 -32.11
N ASP A 348 -26.97 -11.54 -32.89
CA ASP A 348 -27.60 -12.83 -33.26
C ASP A 348 -27.44 -13.91 -32.17
N GLN A 349 -26.95 -13.52 -30.98
CA GLN A 349 -26.65 -14.40 -29.86
C GLN A 349 -25.58 -15.47 -30.15
N THR A 350 -24.69 -15.23 -31.10
CA THR A 350 -23.48 -16.02 -31.28
C THR A 350 -22.28 -15.32 -30.65
N VAL A 351 -21.25 -16.09 -30.26
CA VAL A 351 -19.98 -15.52 -29.80
C VAL A 351 -18.96 -15.54 -30.92
N ALA A 352 -18.16 -14.47 -30.96
CA ALA A 352 -16.99 -14.38 -31.81
C ALA A 352 -15.74 -14.25 -30.95
N MET A 353 -14.73 -15.04 -31.26
CA MET A 353 -13.40 -14.88 -30.64
C MET A 353 -12.73 -13.66 -31.28
N GLN A 354 -12.32 -12.70 -30.42
CA GLN A 354 -11.65 -11.47 -30.83
C GLN A 354 -10.34 -11.32 -30.08
N ASN A 355 -9.25 -11.20 -30.82
CA ASN A 355 -7.93 -10.97 -30.23
C ASN A 355 -7.89 -9.57 -29.59
N VAL A 356 -7.29 -9.50 -28.41
CA VAL A 356 -7.12 -8.27 -27.65
C VAL A 356 -5.69 -8.15 -27.13
N SER A 357 -5.20 -6.91 -27.05
CA SER A 357 -3.98 -6.59 -26.33
C SER A 357 -4.34 -6.19 -24.90
N ALA A 358 -3.99 -7.04 -23.93
CA ALA A 358 -4.20 -6.74 -22.52
C ALA A 358 -3.11 -5.78 -22.01
N GLY A 359 -3.52 -4.65 -21.48
CA GLY A 359 -2.66 -3.63 -20.89
C GLY A 359 -2.66 -3.66 -19.36
N THR A 360 -2.78 -2.47 -18.75
CA THR A 360 -2.78 -2.29 -17.30
C THR A 360 -3.99 -2.96 -16.65
N THR A 361 -3.73 -3.69 -15.56
CA THR A 361 -4.76 -4.29 -14.71
C THR A 361 -4.78 -3.61 -13.35
N ASP A 362 -5.98 -3.30 -12.87
CA ASP A 362 -6.23 -2.78 -11.51
C ASP A 362 -7.37 -3.55 -10.86
N GLY A 363 -7.05 -4.37 -9.87
CA GLY A 363 -7.98 -5.28 -9.23
C GLY A 363 -8.62 -6.25 -10.24
N ASN A 364 -9.93 -6.16 -10.39
CA ASN A 364 -10.70 -7.04 -11.26
C ASN A 364 -10.92 -6.48 -12.68
N VAL A 365 -10.29 -5.36 -13.03
CA VAL A 365 -10.50 -4.67 -14.31
C VAL A 365 -9.18 -4.54 -15.05
N THR A 366 -9.21 -4.78 -16.37
CA THR A 366 -8.06 -4.65 -17.26
C THR A 366 -8.39 -3.71 -18.41
N ALA A 367 -7.45 -2.82 -18.71
CA ALA A 367 -7.48 -2.01 -19.91
C ALA A 367 -7.12 -2.88 -21.12
N VAL A 368 -7.90 -2.81 -22.19
CA VAL A 368 -7.67 -3.62 -23.41
C VAL A 368 -7.76 -2.77 -24.66
N GLU A 369 -7.09 -3.24 -25.70
CA GLU A 369 -7.23 -2.76 -27.07
C GLU A 369 -7.73 -3.90 -27.96
N GLY A 370 -8.47 -3.59 -29.02
CA GLY A 370 -8.98 -4.59 -29.97
C GLY A 370 -10.47 -4.89 -29.86
N VAL A 371 -11.21 -4.23 -28.95
CA VAL A 371 -12.68 -4.25 -28.83
C VAL A 371 -13.24 -2.83 -28.92
N ASN A 372 -14.56 -2.67 -28.98
CA ASN A 372 -15.21 -1.35 -29.02
C ASN A 372 -15.98 -1.08 -27.73
N ALA A 373 -16.15 0.20 -27.39
CA ALA A 373 -17.03 0.59 -26.29
C ALA A 373 -18.47 0.15 -26.60
N GLY A 374 -19.12 -0.49 -25.63
CA GLY A 374 -20.46 -1.04 -25.78
C GLY A 374 -20.52 -2.51 -26.24
N ASP A 375 -19.39 -3.11 -26.67
CA ASP A 375 -19.36 -4.53 -26.97
C ASP A 375 -19.73 -5.35 -25.72
N VAL A 376 -20.50 -6.40 -25.91
CA VAL A 376 -20.89 -7.35 -24.85
C VAL A 376 -19.94 -8.55 -24.90
N ILE A 377 -19.26 -8.81 -23.80
CA ILE A 377 -18.26 -9.89 -23.69
C ILE A 377 -18.68 -10.95 -22.69
N ALA A 378 -18.32 -12.19 -22.92
CA ALA A 378 -18.53 -13.29 -21.98
C ALA A 378 -17.56 -13.17 -20.79
N VAL A 379 -18.03 -13.45 -19.57
CA VAL A 379 -17.22 -13.48 -18.34
C VAL A 379 -17.20 -14.85 -17.66
N ASP A 380 -17.97 -15.80 -18.16
CA ASP A 380 -17.96 -17.22 -17.72
C ASP A 380 -18.31 -18.18 -18.87
N GLY A 381 -18.27 -19.49 -18.59
CA GLY A 381 -18.66 -20.56 -19.53
C GLY A 381 -17.66 -20.85 -20.65
N PHE A 382 -16.43 -20.39 -20.54
CA PHE A 382 -15.39 -20.46 -21.59
C PHE A 382 -15.11 -21.86 -22.13
N ASP A 383 -15.21 -22.91 -21.29
CA ASP A 383 -14.95 -24.30 -21.67
C ASP A 383 -15.86 -24.81 -22.80
N LYS A 384 -17.02 -24.18 -22.99
CA LYS A 384 -18.05 -24.54 -23.94
C LYS A 384 -18.16 -23.56 -25.12
N LEU A 385 -17.37 -22.48 -25.09
CA LEU A 385 -17.42 -21.43 -26.08
C LEU A 385 -16.42 -21.72 -27.21
N GLN A 386 -16.89 -21.65 -28.44
CA GLN A 386 -16.12 -21.64 -29.65
C GLN A 386 -16.69 -20.59 -30.58
N ASN A 387 -15.92 -20.15 -31.56
CA ASN A 387 -16.36 -19.18 -32.55
C ASN A 387 -17.66 -19.62 -33.24
N GLY A 388 -18.71 -18.81 -33.21
CA GLY A 388 -20.02 -19.09 -33.83
C GLY A 388 -21.00 -19.88 -32.95
N VAL A 389 -20.67 -20.27 -31.72
CA VAL A 389 -21.59 -20.98 -30.83
C VAL A 389 -22.69 -20.03 -30.37
N LYS A 390 -23.95 -20.51 -30.33
CA LYS A 390 -25.08 -19.79 -29.78
C LYS A 390 -25.04 -19.78 -28.26
N VAL A 391 -25.30 -18.62 -27.68
CA VAL A 391 -25.30 -18.39 -26.24
C VAL A 391 -26.64 -17.83 -25.77
N ALA A 392 -26.97 -18.14 -24.53
CA ALA A 392 -28.07 -17.52 -23.79
C ALA A 392 -27.48 -16.71 -22.64
N VAL A 393 -27.67 -15.38 -22.66
CA VAL A 393 -27.18 -14.49 -21.63
C VAL A 393 -28.01 -14.68 -20.36
N ARG A 394 -27.37 -15.07 -19.25
CA ARG A 394 -28.03 -15.02 -17.94
C ARG A 394 -28.33 -13.57 -17.61
N GLY A 395 -29.60 -13.21 -17.43
CA GLY A 395 -29.96 -11.86 -17.00
C GLY A 395 -29.21 -11.50 -15.74
N SER A 396 -28.58 -10.33 -15.71
CA SER A 396 -27.92 -9.81 -14.53
C SER A 396 -28.94 -9.66 -13.39
N SER A 397 -28.85 -10.50 -12.38
CA SER A 397 -29.71 -10.48 -11.18
C SER A 397 -29.44 -9.30 -10.23
N GLU A 398 -28.69 -8.30 -10.66
CA GLU A 398 -28.21 -7.21 -9.79
C GLU A 398 -29.14 -6.00 -9.68
N ASN A 399 -30.30 -6.00 -10.36
CA ASN A 399 -31.22 -4.85 -10.34
C ASN A 399 -32.57 -5.12 -9.65
N ARG A 400 -32.68 -6.14 -8.79
CA ARG A 400 -33.92 -6.43 -8.04
C ARG A 400 -33.88 -6.18 -6.53
N ARG A 401 -32.78 -5.72 -5.96
CA ARG A 401 -32.66 -5.48 -4.49
C ARG A 401 -32.81 -4.01 -4.06
N ASN A 402 -32.99 -3.06 -4.97
CA ASN A 402 -33.20 -1.64 -4.61
C ASN A 402 -34.57 -1.10 -4.98
N ARG A 403 -35.60 -1.95 -4.97
CA ARG A 403 -37.03 -1.51 -5.03
C ARG A 403 -37.85 -2.34 -4.06
N THR A 404 -37.63 -2.14 -2.79
CA THR A 404 -38.63 -2.28 -1.71
C THR A 404 -38.19 -1.43 -0.52
#